data_336a3a23f8905fa2133ffd069a907a76
#
_entry.id   336a3a23f8905fa2133ffd069a907a76
#
_cell.length_a   1.000
_cell.length_b   1.000
_cell.length_c   1.000
_cell.angle_alpha   90.00
_cell.angle_beta   90.00
_cell.angle_gamma   90.00
#
_symmetry.space_group_name_H-M   'P 1'
#
loop_
_entity.id
_entity.type
_entity.pdbx_description
1 polymer ?
#
loop_
_entity_poly.entity_id
_entity_poly.type
_entity_poly.pdbx_seq_one_letter_code
_entity_poly.pdbx_strand_id
1 'polypeptide(L)'
;SYYAAPYQAMAEADFIDAVLEEADCDLLLDVNNIFVNAINHGYDARDFLARMQSARIASYHVAGHYDEADDLKVDTHGAPVKDDVWSLLALAYERHGVHPTLLERDFNFPPLAELAAEVQRIRDLQSAHAGTATRRAHG
;
A
#
# COMPACT_ATOMS: atom_id res chain seq x y z
N SER A 1 12.44 1.14 0.08
CA SER A 1 13.84 1.52 0.36
C SER A 1 14.81 0.40 0.00
N TYR A 2 15.97 0.74 -0.57
CA TYR A 2 17.02 -0.25 -0.93
C TYR A 2 18.11 -0.37 0.14
N TYR A 3 18.07 0.49 1.14
CA TYR A 3 19.11 0.57 2.16
C TYR A 3 18.51 0.38 3.54
N ALA A 4 19.12 -0.51 4.33
CA ALA A 4 18.88 -0.56 5.76
C ALA A 4 19.73 0.52 6.44
N ALA A 5 19.13 1.29 7.35
CA ALA A 5 19.89 2.26 8.13
C ALA A 5 20.81 1.51 9.10
N PRO A 6 22.15 1.69 9.02
CA PRO A 6 23.03 1.14 10.06
C PRO A 6 22.69 1.82 11.40
N TYR A 7 22.62 1.05 12.45
CA TYR A 7 22.27 1.51 13.81
C TYR A 7 20.80 1.98 13.97
N GLN A 8 19.87 1.39 13.23
CA GLN A 8 18.45 1.66 13.39
C GLN A 8 18.01 1.34 14.84
N ALA A 9 17.56 2.37 15.57
CA ALA A 9 17.21 2.24 16.98
C ALA A 9 15.78 1.73 17.20
N MET A 10 14.89 1.80 16.16
CA MET A 10 13.51 1.35 16.22
C MET A 10 13.08 0.72 14.90
N ALA A 11 12.04 -0.11 14.94
CA ALA A 11 11.45 -0.68 13.74
C ALA A 11 10.78 0.41 12.88
N GLU A 12 10.68 0.19 11.56
CA GLU A 12 10.10 1.15 10.62
C GLU A 12 8.66 1.53 10.98
N ALA A 13 7.83 0.57 11.38
CA ALA A 13 6.46 0.84 11.79
C ALA A 13 6.39 1.73 13.05
N ASP A 14 7.26 1.49 14.03
CA ASP A 14 7.34 2.32 15.25
C ASP A 14 7.83 3.74 14.93
N PHE A 15 8.73 3.87 13.94
CA PHE A 15 9.17 5.17 13.45
C PHE A 15 8.03 5.93 12.77
N ILE A 16 7.24 5.25 11.92
CA ILE A 16 6.05 5.86 11.28
C ILE A 16 5.08 6.34 12.36
N ASP A 17 4.78 5.51 13.36
CA ASP A 17 3.88 5.88 14.46
C ASP A 17 4.39 7.11 15.21
N ALA A 18 5.68 7.16 15.53
CA ALA A 18 6.28 8.32 16.20
C ALA A 18 6.18 9.61 15.35
N VAL A 19 6.37 9.51 14.04
CA VAL A 19 6.22 10.65 13.13
C VAL A 19 4.77 11.14 13.08
N LEU A 20 3.79 10.22 12.97
CA LEU A 20 2.37 10.57 12.94
C LEU A 20 1.90 11.26 14.22
N GLU A 21 2.41 10.79 15.38
CA GLU A 21 2.10 11.39 16.68
C GLU A 21 2.75 12.74 16.87
N GLU A 22 4.06 12.85 16.59
CA GLU A 22 4.82 14.10 16.81
C GLU A 22 4.41 15.21 15.85
N ALA A 23 4.15 14.87 14.57
CA ALA A 23 3.75 15.84 13.55
C ALA A 23 2.23 16.11 13.53
N ASP A 24 1.44 15.32 14.25
CA ASP A 24 -0.04 15.31 14.21
C ASP A 24 -0.58 15.35 12.77
N CYS A 25 -0.06 14.45 11.91
CA CYS A 25 -0.42 14.35 10.51
C CYS A 25 -1.10 13.02 10.18
N ASP A 26 -1.72 12.97 9.01
CA ASP A 26 -2.31 11.76 8.45
C ASP A 26 -1.30 11.01 7.56
N LEU A 27 -1.62 9.75 7.29
CA LEU A 27 -0.80 8.82 6.52
C LEU A 27 -1.38 8.60 5.12
N LEU A 28 -0.57 8.86 4.11
CA LEU A 28 -0.73 8.26 2.79
C LEU A 28 -0.01 6.91 2.82
N LEU A 29 -0.75 5.82 2.62
CA LEU A 29 -0.20 4.47 2.68
C LEU A 29 0.04 3.92 1.27
N ASP A 30 1.30 3.81 0.87
CA ASP A 30 1.69 3.22 -0.41
C ASP A 30 1.78 1.69 -0.28
N VAL A 31 0.80 1.01 -0.89
CA VAL A 31 0.67 -0.45 -0.82
C VAL A 31 1.75 -1.14 -1.65
N ASN A 32 2.15 -0.56 -2.79
CA ASN A 32 3.24 -1.11 -3.60
C ASN A 32 4.57 -1.01 -2.85
N ASN A 33 4.84 0.12 -2.20
CA ASN A 33 6.06 0.33 -1.42
C ASN A 33 6.16 -0.66 -0.24
N ILE A 34 5.05 -0.93 0.47
CA ILE A 34 5.01 -1.96 1.52
C ILE A 34 5.41 -3.32 0.94
N PHE A 35 4.84 -3.71 -0.21
CA PHE A 35 5.13 -4.99 -0.84
C PHE A 35 6.60 -5.10 -1.27
N VAL A 36 7.11 -4.09 -1.98
CA VAL A 36 8.50 -4.02 -2.43
C VAL A 36 9.47 -4.09 -1.25
N ASN A 37 9.24 -3.31 -0.20
CA ASN A 37 10.09 -3.30 0.98
C ASN A 37 10.02 -4.63 1.75
N ALA A 38 8.86 -5.27 1.82
CA ALA A 38 8.70 -6.58 2.47
C ALA A 38 9.60 -7.63 1.82
N ILE A 39 9.62 -7.70 0.48
CA ILE A 39 10.50 -8.60 -0.27
C ILE A 39 11.97 -8.22 -0.05
N ASN A 40 12.33 -6.96 -0.26
CA ASN A 40 13.73 -6.50 -0.21
C ASN A 40 14.36 -6.60 1.18
N HIS A 41 13.56 -6.55 2.24
CA HIS A 41 14.04 -6.59 3.64
C HIS A 41 13.63 -7.86 4.40
N GLY A 42 12.89 -8.78 3.75
CA GLY A 42 12.56 -10.10 4.32
C GLY A 42 11.57 -10.07 5.47
N TYR A 43 10.55 -9.18 5.44
CA TYR A 43 9.46 -9.18 6.42
C TYR A 43 8.10 -9.47 5.76
N ASP A 44 7.07 -9.71 6.56
CA ASP A 44 5.72 -9.96 6.07
C ASP A 44 4.97 -8.64 5.83
N ALA A 45 4.55 -8.40 4.57
CA ALA A 45 3.82 -7.20 4.17
C ALA A 45 2.46 -7.07 4.88
N ARG A 46 1.80 -8.21 5.18
CA ARG A 46 0.49 -8.24 5.85
C ARG A 46 0.61 -7.88 7.32
N ASP A 47 1.67 -8.36 7.97
CA ASP A 47 1.97 -8.03 9.37
C ASP A 47 2.35 -6.55 9.50
N PHE A 48 3.15 -6.03 8.57
CA PHE A 48 3.48 -4.61 8.52
C PHE A 48 2.23 -3.75 8.35
N LEU A 49 1.39 -4.09 7.36
CA LEU A 49 0.12 -3.40 7.11
C LEU A 49 -0.78 -3.42 8.36
N ALA A 50 -0.86 -4.57 9.05
CA ALA A 50 -1.69 -4.73 10.24
C ALA A 50 -1.30 -3.83 11.42
N ARG A 51 -0.05 -3.35 11.46
CA ARG A 51 0.48 -2.45 12.50
C ARG A 51 0.14 -0.98 12.24
N MET A 52 -0.27 -0.60 11.04
CA MET A 52 -0.58 0.79 10.71
C MET A 52 -1.79 1.31 11.50
N GLN A 53 -1.74 2.56 11.92
CA GLN A 53 -2.80 3.22 12.66
C GLN A 53 -3.99 3.55 11.76
N SER A 54 -5.06 2.75 11.80
CA SER A 54 -6.24 2.92 10.94
C SER A 54 -6.83 4.33 10.98
N ALA A 55 -6.82 4.96 12.14
CA ALA A 55 -7.40 6.30 12.33
C ALA A 55 -6.60 7.42 11.64
N ARG A 56 -5.35 7.14 11.26
CA ARG A 56 -4.46 8.09 10.61
C ARG A 56 -4.36 7.90 9.09
N ILE A 57 -4.89 6.82 8.54
CA ILE A 57 -4.83 6.59 7.10
C ILE A 57 -5.84 7.49 6.39
N ALA A 58 -5.36 8.38 5.51
CA ALA A 58 -6.19 9.29 4.72
C ALA A 58 -6.36 8.82 3.27
N SER A 59 -5.36 8.15 2.70
CA SER A 59 -5.37 7.68 1.32
C SER A 59 -4.42 6.52 1.09
N TYR A 60 -4.61 5.83 -0.05
CA TYR A 60 -3.73 4.78 -0.53
C TYR A 60 -3.12 5.12 -1.87
N HIS A 61 -1.91 4.61 -2.12
CA HIS A 61 -1.31 4.53 -3.44
C HIS A 61 -1.11 3.07 -3.85
N VAL A 62 -1.27 2.79 -5.14
CA VAL A 62 -0.92 1.53 -5.78
C VAL A 62 -0.17 1.79 -7.07
N ALA A 63 0.85 1.00 -7.31
CA ALA A 63 1.70 1.08 -8.50
C ALA A 63 2.19 -0.29 -8.91
N GLY A 64 2.78 -0.39 -10.10
CA GLY A 64 3.54 -1.56 -10.51
C GLY A 64 5.02 -1.39 -10.21
N HIS A 65 5.72 -2.51 -10.06
CA HIS A 65 7.15 -2.56 -9.81
C HIS A 65 7.83 -3.52 -10.77
N TYR A 66 9.16 -3.43 -10.86
CA TYR A 66 9.99 -4.33 -11.64
C TYR A 66 10.61 -5.42 -10.76
N ASP A 67 10.58 -6.67 -11.23
CA ASP A 67 11.25 -7.79 -10.59
C ASP A 67 12.68 -7.91 -11.15
N GLU A 68 13.65 -7.43 -10.40
CA GLU A 68 15.06 -7.58 -10.75
C GLU A 68 15.55 -9.01 -10.45
N ALA A 69 15.10 -9.55 -9.30
CA ALA A 69 15.32 -10.91 -8.85
C ALA A 69 14.15 -11.38 -7.96
N ASP A 70 14.15 -12.65 -7.57
CA ASP A 70 13.10 -13.19 -6.69
C ASP A 70 13.05 -12.45 -5.34
N ASP A 71 14.21 -12.07 -4.84
CA ASP A 71 14.42 -11.39 -3.55
C ASP A 71 14.74 -9.89 -3.70
N LEU A 72 14.64 -9.33 -4.92
CA LEU A 72 14.89 -7.92 -5.20
C LEU A 72 13.84 -7.33 -6.13
N LYS A 73 13.08 -6.39 -5.64
CA LYS A 73 12.09 -5.61 -6.38
C LYS A 73 12.53 -4.16 -6.50
N VAL A 74 12.26 -3.56 -7.65
CA VAL A 74 12.56 -2.14 -7.91
C VAL A 74 11.24 -1.39 -8.04
N ASP A 75 11.03 -0.43 -7.16
CA ASP A 75 9.83 0.41 -7.11
C ASP A 75 9.87 1.44 -8.24
N THR A 76 9.38 1.04 -9.41
CA THR A 76 9.56 1.81 -10.64
C THR A 76 8.33 2.60 -11.06
N HIS A 77 7.13 2.20 -10.62
CA HIS A 77 5.84 2.74 -11.08
C HIS A 77 5.68 2.72 -12.62
N GLY A 78 6.43 1.84 -13.30
CA GLY A 78 6.46 1.76 -14.77
C GLY A 78 5.83 0.48 -15.35
N ALA A 79 5.13 -0.30 -14.53
CA ALA A 79 4.50 -1.57 -14.90
C ALA A 79 3.04 -1.63 -14.43
N PRO A 80 2.21 -2.55 -14.95
CA PRO A 80 0.89 -2.84 -14.40
C PRO A 80 0.98 -3.27 -12.93
N VAL A 81 -0.04 -2.91 -12.16
CA VAL A 81 -0.14 -3.34 -10.75
C VAL A 81 -0.27 -4.85 -10.68
N LYS A 82 0.57 -5.50 -9.87
CA LYS A 82 0.62 -6.96 -9.74
C LYS A 82 -0.46 -7.50 -8.80
N ASP A 83 -0.81 -8.78 -8.96
CA ASP A 83 -1.89 -9.41 -8.19
C ASP A 83 -1.61 -9.45 -6.68
N ASP A 84 -0.35 -9.56 -6.27
CA ASP A 84 0.04 -9.47 -4.87
C ASP A 84 -0.25 -8.10 -4.27
N VAL A 85 0.01 -7.02 -5.02
CA VAL A 85 -0.29 -5.64 -4.61
C VAL A 85 -1.81 -5.42 -4.56
N TRP A 86 -2.58 -5.94 -5.52
CA TRP A 86 -4.05 -5.92 -5.47
C TRP A 86 -4.61 -6.65 -4.25
N SER A 87 -4.02 -7.80 -3.91
CA SER A 87 -4.41 -8.58 -2.73
C SER A 87 -4.10 -7.83 -1.43
N LEU A 88 -2.97 -7.12 -1.38
CA LEU A 88 -2.59 -6.31 -0.24
C LEU A 88 -3.49 -5.07 -0.10
N LEU A 89 -3.91 -4.44 -1.21
CA LEU A 89 -4.89 -3.34 -1.20
C LEU A 89 -6.25 -3.81 -0.68
N ALA A 90 -6.72 -4.99 -1.11
CA ALA A 90 -7.96 -5.56 -0.60
C ALA A 90 -7.90 -5.78 0.92
N LEU A 91 -6.77 -6.28 1.43
CA LEU A 91 -6.54 -6.43 2.86
C LEU A 91 -6.47 -5.09 3.59
N ALA A 92 -5.88 -4.05 2.97
CA ALA A 92 -5.86 -2.70 3.52
C ALA A 92 -7.29 -2.16 3.70
N TYR A 93 -8.14 -2.31 2.69
CA TYR A 93 -9.55 -1.91 2.79
C TYR A 93 -10.32 -2.70 3.85
N GLU A 94 -10.07 -4.01 3.95
CA GLU A 94 -10.71 -4.84 4.99
C GLU A 94 -10.34 -4.41 6.41
N ARG A 95 -9.07 -4.09 6.64
CA ARG A 95 -8.55 -3.79 7.98
C ARG A 95 -8.75 -2.35 8.40
N HIS A 96 -8.49 -1.42 7.50
CA HIS A 96 -8.38 0.01 7.79
C HIS A 96 -9.52 0.84 7.19
N GLY A 97 -10.33 0.24 6.33
CA GLY A 97 -11.43 0.92 5.66
C GLY A 97 -11.06 1.41 4.26
N VAL A 98 -12.11 1.77 3.51
CA VAL A 98 -11.98 2.28 2.15
C VAL A 98 -11.68 3.77 2.20
N HIS A 99 -10.54 4.16 1.62
CA HIS A 99 -10.12 5.55 1.44
C HIS A 99 -9.83 5.84 -0.04
N PRO A 100 -9.72 7.12 -0.44
CA PRO A 100 -9.26 7.48 -1.78
C PRO A 100 -7.99 6.74 -2.16
N THR A 101 -7.94 6.20 -3.38
CA THR A 101 -6.80 5.41 -3.85
C THR A 101 -6.33 5.94 -5.18
N LEU A 102 -5.05 6.29 -5.26
CA LEU A 102 -4.39 6.73 -6.48
C LEU A 102 -3.67 5.56 -7.15
N LEU A 103 -3.92 5.39 -8.45
CA LEU A 103 -3.08 4.56 -9.32
C LEU A 103 -1.91 5.41 -9.82
N GLU A 104 -0.69 5.01 -9.53
CA GLU A 104 0.53 5.68 -10.02
C GLU A 104 1.13 4.96 -11.21
N ARG A 105 1.47 5.73 -12.25
CA ARG A 105 2.21 5.29 -13.41
C ARG A 105 3.09 6.43 -13.91
N ASP A 106 4.41 6.33 -13.69
CA ASP A 106 5.36 7.42 -13.95
C ASP A 106 5.93 7.39 -15.37
N PHE A 107 5.98 6.21 -15.99
CA PHE A 107 6.46 6.00 -17.37
C PHE A 107 5.89 4.69 -17.94
N ASN A 108 6.25 4.35 -19.18
CA ASN A 108 5.69 3.21 -19.90
C ASN A 108 4.15 3.25 -19.91
N PHE A 109 3.58 4.43 -20.23
CA PHE A 109 2.14 4.62 -20.25
C PHE A 109 1.48 3.68 -21.26
N PRO A 110 0.62 2.75 -20.81
CA PRO A 110 -0.13 1.90 -21.71
C PRO A 110 -1.27 2.69 -22.38
N PRO A 111 -1.99 2.08 -23.34
CA PRO A 111 -3.24 2.65 -23.83
C PRO A 111 -4.18 3.04 -22.69
N LEU A 112 -4.88 4.17 -22.85
CA LEU A 112 -5.76 4.70 -21.79
C LEU A 112 -6.80 3.68 -21.29
N ALA A 113 -7.27 2.79 -22.17
CA ALA A 113 -8.20 1.73 -21.81
C ALA A 113 -7.65 0.76 -20.74
N GLU A 114 -6.35 0.48 -20.77
CA GLU A 114 -5.69 -0.38 -19.76
C GLU A 114 -5.58 0.33 -18.42
N LEU A 115 -5.19 1.61 -18.40
CA LEU A 115 -5.21 2.42 -17.18
C LEU A 115 -6.61 2.54 -16.58
N ALA A 116 -7.61 2.75 -17.46
CA ALA A 116 -9.01 2.80 -17.02
C ALA A 116 -9.48 1.48 -16.41
N ALA A 117 -9.00 0.33 -16.91
CA ALA A 117 -9.31 -0.98 -16.35
C ALA A 117 -8.69 -1.16 -14.96
N GLU A 118 -7.46 -0.70 -14.73
CA GLU A 118 -6.84 -0.72 -13.39
C GLU A 118 -7.59 0.20 -12.41
N VAL A 119 -8.00 1.40 -12.84
CA VAL A 119 -8.84 2.29 -12.01
C VAL A 119 -10.21 1.65 -11.73
N GLN A 120 -10.79 0.93 -12.71
CA GLN A 120 -12.05 0.22 -12.48
C GLN A 120 -11.85 -0.90 -11.44
N ARG A 121 -10.73 -1.62 -11.46
CA ARG A 121 -10.40 -2.64 -10.43
C ARG A 121 -10.32 -2.04 -9.02
N ILE A 122 -9.76 -0.82 -8.87
CA ILE A 122 -9.80 -0.09 -7.60
C ILE A 122 -11.25 0.13 -7.15
N ARG A 123 -12.12 0.64 -8.02
CA ARG A 123 -13.54 0.90 -7.71
C ARG A 123 -14.29 -0.37 -7.31
N ASP A 124 -14.02 -1.47 -7.99
CA ASP A 124 -14.65 -2.76 -7.70
C ASP A 124 -14.22 -3.26 -6.31
N LEU A 125 -12.94 -3.16 -5.98
CA LEU A 125 -12.44 -3.48 -4.63
C LEU A 125 -13.04 -2.56 -3.56
N GLN A 126 -13.12 -1.25 -3.81
CA GLN A 126 -13.75 -0.30 -2.89
C GLN A 126 -15.22 -0.66 -2.65
N SER A 127 -15.96 -0.98 -3.72
CA SER A 127 -17.38 -1.35 -3.62
C SER A 127 -17.58 -2.65 -2.84
N ALA A 128 -16.68 -3.63 -3.02
CA ALA A 128 -16.73 -4.90 -2.29
C ALA A 128 -16.49 -4.74 -0.77
N HIS A 129 -15.72 -3.72 -0.36
CA HIS A 129 -15.34 -3.52 1.04
C HIS A 129 -16.10 -2.37 1.73
N ALA A 130 -16.81 -1.51 0.99
CA ALA A 130 -17.58 -0.40 1.57
C ALA A 130 -18.69 -0.85 2.55
N GLY A 131 -19.21 -2.06 2.39
CA GLY A 131 -20.25 -2.64 3.26
C GLY A 131 -19.72 -3.22 4.58
N THR A 132 -18.43 -3.41 4.73
CA THR A 132 -17.82 -4.05 5.91
C THR A 132 -17.64 -3.06 7.06
N ALA A 133 -17.38 -1.80 6.76
CA ALA A 133 -17.23 -0.73 7.77
C ALA A 133 -18.52 -0.46 8.54
N THR A 134 -19.67 -0.56 7.89
CA THR A 134 -20.99 -0.28 8.52
C THR A 134 -21.41 -1.38 9.50
N ARG A 135 -20.90 -2.61 9.37
CA ARG A 135 -21.24 -3.73 10.28
C ARG A 135 -20.46 -3.71 11.60
N ARG A 136 -19.26 -3.09 11.64
CA ARG A 136 -18.45 -3.02 12.88
C ARG A 136 -18.85 -1.88 13.81
N ALA A 137 -19.60 -0.89 13.35
CA ALA A 137 -20.07 0.24 14.16
C ALA A 137 -21.36 -0.07 14.97
N HIS A 138 -21.97 -1.25 14.83
CA HIS A 138 -23.23 -1.65 15.46
C HIS A 138 -23.16 -3.01 16.17
N GLY A 139 -21.97 -3.45 16.58
CA GLY A 139 -21.78 -4.67 17.37
C GLY A 139 -21.16 -4.41 18.74
#